data_ddbe30c52a938dff8496fbce646f9029
#
_entry.id   ddbe30c52a938dff8496fbce646f9029
#
_cell.length_a   1.000
_cell.length_b   1.000
_cell.length_c   1.000
_cell.angle_alpha   90.00
_cell.angle_beta   90.00
_cell.angle_gamma   90.00
#
_symmetry.space_group_name_H-M   'P 1'
#
loop_
_entity.id
_entity.type
_entity.pdbx_description
1 polymer ?
#
loop_
_entity_poly.entity_id
_entity_poly.type
_entity_poly.pdbx_seq_one_letter_code
_entity_poly.pdbx_strand_id
1 'polypeptide(L)'
;MMLQGKVAVVTGGSRGLGRADALALARAGADVVITDILLESDSNAAVTAEKYGSLNQFLQSSGAVYAEQTATEIREMGRRSMALKLDVTDRAEVRRVMALVREEFGSLDILINNAATLDHVVQLENQQDELWERDLRVNLTGTFNCCKAVWPYMKERGWGRVINMASVAGTLGGFGQASYSTTKAGVLGLTRSLALEGARHNITVNAIVPGIINTEAFRMGNAKMNERMINRTAFRRPGEPEDIANAIVFLASDNAKYITGVPLNVSGGIELFTF
;
A
#
# COMPACT_ATOMS: atom_id res chain seq x y z
N MET A 1 -16.08 -13.59 -11.72
CA MET A 1 -14.85 -12.89 -11.23
C MET A 1 -14.94 -12.80 -9.71
N MET A 2 -13.81 -12.97 -9.00
CA MET A 2 -13.79 -13.07 -7.51
C MET A 2 -14.27 -11.79 -6.80
N LEU A 3 -14.12 -10.62 -7.43
CA LEU A 3 -14.42 -9.31 -6.85
C LEU A 3 -15.50 -8.54 -7.63
N GLN A 4 -16.34 -9.25 -8.39
CA GLN A 4 -17.41 -8.63 -9.17
C GLN A 4 -18.35 -7.81 -8.28
N GLY A 5 -18.61 -6.56 -8.66
CA GLY A 5 -19.48 -5.64 -7.92
C GLY A 5 -18.89 -5.09 -6.62
N LYS A 6 -17.59 -5.23 -6.39
CA LYS A 6 -16.85 -4.62 -5.30
C LYS A 6 -16.15 -3.34 -5.75
N VAL A 7 -16.02 -2.39 -4.83
CA VAL A 7 -15.29 -1.14 -5.03
C VAL A 7 -14.05 -1.13 -4.15
N ALA A 8 -12.89 -0.97 -4.76
CA ALA A 8 -11.60 -0.94 -4.09
C ALA A 8 -10.97 0.45 -4.15
N VAL A 9 -10.36 0.88 -3.05
CA VAL A 9 -9.49 2.05 -2.99
C VAL A 9 -8.06 1.58 -2.72
N VAL A 10 -7.11 2.03 -3.56
CA VAL A 10 -5.68 1.75 -3.41
C VAL A 10 -4.95 3.06 -3.16
N THR A 11 -4.29 3.19 -2.00
CA THR A 11 -3.48 4.36 -1.67
C THR A 11 -2.04 4.19 -2.14
N GLY A 12 -1.40 5.27 -2.64
CA GLY A 12 -0.09 5.16 -3.26
C GLY A 12 -0.11 4.32 -4.52
N GLY A 13 -1.19 4.44 -5.32
CA GLY A 13 -1.50 3.55 -6.44
C GLY A 13 -0.92 3.98 -7.78
N SER A 14 -0.13 5.05 -7.84
CA SER A 14 0.39 5.58 -9.10
C SER A 14 1.49 4.72 -9.73
N ARG A 15 2.16 3.85 -8.96
CA ARG A 15 3.33 3.08 -9.41
C ARG A 15 3.57 1.83 -8.55
N GLY A 16 4.58 1.06 -8.93
CA GLY A 16 5.10 -0.07 -8.14
C GLY A 16 4.02 -1.06 -7.71
N LEU A 17 4.03 -1.41 -6.43
CA LEU A 17 3.08 -2.36 -5.84
C LEU A 17 1.64 -1.85 -5.97
N GLY A 18 1.38 -0.59 -5.62
CA GLY A 18 0.02 -0.05 -5.64
C GLY A 18 -0.61 -0.06 -7.03
N ARG A 19 0.19 0.21 -8.09
CA ARG A 19 -0.29 0.09 -9.47
C ARG A 19 -0.61 -1.36 -9.84
N ALA A 20 0.27 -2.29 -9.50
CA ALA A 20 0.04 -3.72 -9.74
C ALA A 20 -1.20 -4.22 -9.01
N ASP A 21 -1.40 -3.79 -7.76
CA ASP A 21 -2.56 -4.12 -6.94
C ASP A 21 -3.86 -3.61 -7.59
N ALA A 22 -3.87 -2.35 -8.05
CA ALA A 22 -5.03 -1.74 -8.71
C ALA A 22 -5.42 -2.52 -9.97
N LEU A 23 -4.45 -2.84 -10.83
CA LEU A 23 -4.68 -3.60 -12.06
C LEU A 23 -5.16 -5.04 -11.77
N ALA A 24 -4.60 -5.70 -10.77
CA ALA A 24 -5.01 -7.06 -10.39
C ALA A 24 -6.43 -7.11 -9.79
N LEU A 25 -6.79 -6.14 -8.95
CA LEU A 25 -8.14 -6.00 -8.41
C LEU A 25 -9.16 -5.78 -9.53
N ALA A 26 -8.82 -4.94 -10.52
CA ALA A 26 -9.68 -4.71 -11.70
C ALA A 26 -9.86 -5.97 -12.55
N ARG A 27 -8.78 -6.71 -12.84
CA ARG A 27 -8.85 -8.01 -13.53
C ARG A 27 -9.70 -9.03 -12.77
N ALA A 28 -9.71 -8.96 -11.45
CA ALA A 28 -10.55 -9.79 -10.59
C ALA A 28 -12.03 -9.35 -10.57
N GLY A 29 -12.38 -8.21 -11.17
CA GLY A 29 -13.74 -7.72 -11.36
C GLY A 29 -14.16 -6.55 -10.48
N ALA A 30 -13.26 -5.98 -9.68
CA ALA A 30 -13.54 -4.80 -8.89
C ALA A 30 -13.55 -3.52 -9.74
N ASP A 31 -14.38 -2.55 -9.35
CA ASP A 31 -14.17 -1.16 -9.70
C ASP A 31 -13.08 -0.60 -8.78
N VAL A 32 -12.16 0.22 -9.30
CA VAL A 32 -10.96 0.61 -8.55
C VAL A 32 -10.74 2.11 -8.58
N VAL A 33 -10.58 2.71 -7.42
CA VAL A 33 -10.14 4.10 -7.27
C VAL A 33 -8.67 4.10 -6.83
N ILE A 34 -7.85 4.78 -7.62
CA ILE A 34 -6.44 4.98 -7.38
C ILE A 34 -6.26 6.30 -6.67
N THR A 35 -5.59 6.29 -5.52
CA THR A 35 -5.25 7.54 -4.85
C THR A 35 -3.74 7.66 -4.68
N ASP A 36 -3.20 8.84 -4.92
CA ASP A 36 -1.78 9.12 -4.73
C ASP A 36 -1.57 10.60 -4.37
N ILE A 37 -0.45 10.90 -3.76
CA ILE A 37 -0.03 12.29 -3.49
C ILE A 37 0.37 13.00 -4.78
N LEU A 38 0.78 12.24 -5.81
CA LEU A 38 1.18 12.72 -7.13
C LEU A 38 0.21 12.21 -8.19
N LEU A 39 -0.26 13.11 -9.04
CA LEU A 39 -1.01 12.80 -10.26
C LEU A 39 -0.28 13.41 -11.47
N GLU A 40 -0.47 12.81 -12.63
CA GLU A 40 0.12 13.29 -13.89
C GLU A 40 -0.34 14.72 -14.25
N SER A 41 -1.62 15.02 -13.99
CA SER A 41 -2.24 16.32 -14.29
C SER A 41 -2.01 17.39 -13.20
N ASP A 42 -1.37 17.05 -12.06
CA ASP A 42 -1.18 17.99 -10.95
C ASP A 42 -0.09 19.02 -11.29
N SER A 43 -0.50 20.27 -11.53
CA SER A 43 0.42 21.39 -11.80
C SER A 43 1.40 21.68 -10.65
N ASN A 44 1.10 21.25 -9.43
CA ASN A 44 1.94 21.41 -8.24
C ASN A 44 2.71 20.12 -7.88
N ALA A 45 2.74 19.12 -8.77
CA ALA A 45 3.38 17.82 -8.49
C ALA A 45 4.85 17.96 -8.06
N ALA A 46 5.61 18.88 -8.66
CA ALA A 46 7.01 19.12 -8.30
C ALA A 46 7.17 19.59 -6.85
N VAL A 47 6.37 20.58 -6.42
CA VAL A 47 6.37 21.11 -5.04
C VAL A 47 5.93 20.02 -4.04
N THR A 48 4.92 19.26 -4.41
CA THR A 48 4.45 18.14 -3.60
C THR A 48 5.53 17.07 -3.46
N ALA A 49 6.20 16.71 -4.56
CA ALA A 49 7.28 15.71 -4.56
C ALA A 49 8.45 16.15 -3.68
N GLU A 50 8.83 17.44 -3.71
CA GLU A 50 9.88 17.99 -2.85
C GLU A 50 9.55 17.82 -1.36
N LYS A 51 8.32 18.14 -0.97
CA LYS A 51 7.85 18.00 0.42
C LYS A 51 7.96 16.53 0.94
N TYR A 52 7.78 15.53 0.06
CA TYR A 52 7.73 14.12 0.46
C TYR A 52 9.00 13.32 0.14
N GLY A 53 10.10 14.00 -0.23
CA GLY A 53 11.46 13.45 -0.26
C GLY A 53 12.00 13.08 -1.63
N SER A 54 13.26 12.70 -1.64
CA SER A 54 14.07 12.52 -2.85
C SER A 54 13.52 11.47 -3.83
N LEU A 55 12.94 10.40 -3.32
CA LEU A 55 12.31 9.38 -4.18
C LEU A 55 11.14 9.96 -4.97
N ASN A 56 10.26 10.74 -4.31
CA ASN A 56 9.13 11.36 -5.00
C ASN A 56 9.58 12.41 -6.02
N GLN A 57 10.62 13.21 -5.70
CA GLN A 57 11.22 14.15 -6.65
C GLN A 57 11.74 13.43 -7.90
N PHE A 58 12.48 12.34 -7.72
CA PHE A 58 12.99 11.56 -8.84
C PHE A 58 11.86 10.96 -9.69
N LEU A 59 10.88 10.33 -9.07
CA LEU A 59 9.77 9.69 -9.77
C LEU A 59 8.92 10.71 -10.54
N GLN A 60 8.66 11.87 -9.95
CA GLN A 60 7.96 12.96 -10.63
C GLN A 60 8.77 13.50 -11.81
N SER A 61 10.08 13.78 -11.63
CA SER A 61 10.94 14.32 -12.69
C SER A 61 11.21 13.32 -13.83
N SER A 62 11.20 12.01 -13.54
CA SER A 62 11.34 10.95 -14.55
C SER A 62 10.04 10.58 -15.26
N GLY A 63 8.90 11.21 -14.88
CA GLY A 63 7.59 10.87 -15.42
C GLY A 63 7.06 9.50 -14.96
N ALA A 64 7.60 8.94 -13.89
CA ALA A 64 7.18 7.65 -13.34
C ALA A 64 5.98 7.77 -12.37
N VAL A 65 4.95 8.50 -12.81
CA VAL A 65 3.65 8.66 -12.12
C VAL A 65 2.57 8.25 -13.12
N TYR A 66 1.76 7.25 -12.79
CA TYR A 66 0.85 6.58 -13.72
C TYR A 66 -0.57 6.40 -13.14
N ALA A 67 -1.01 7.28 -12.23
CA ALA A 67 -2.32 7.14 -11.59
C ALA A 67 -3.48 7.27 -12.59
N GLU A 68 -3.45 8.30 -13.41
CA GLU A 68 -4.49 8.58 -14.41
C GLU A 68 -4.41 7.60 -15.59
N GLN A 69 -3.19 7.25 -16.01
CA GLN A 69 -2.97 6.19 -17.00
C GLN A 69 -3.53 4.86 -16.50
N THR A 70 -3.23 4.47 -15.26
CA THR A 70 -3.73 3.22 -14.66
C THR A 70 -5.26 3.20 -14.58
N ALA A 71 -5.88 4.34 -14.21
CA ALA A 71 -7.32 4.46 -14.21
C ALA A 71 -7.90 4.29 -15.63
N THR A 72 -7.21 4.76 -16.66
CA THR A 72 -7.60 4.56 -18.06
C THR A 72 -7.52 3.10 -18.48
N GLU A 73 -6.40 2.42 -18.19
CA GLU A 73 -6.22 0.99 -18.44
C GLU A 73 -7.32 0.14 -17.76
N ILE A 74 -7.70 0.50 -16.53
CA ILE A 74 -8.80 -0.19 -15.81
C ILE A 74 -10.16 0.03 -16.50
N ARG A 75 -10.43 1.25 -17.01
CA ARG A 75 -11.65 1.50 -17.78
C ARG A 75 -11.69 0.69 -19.09
N GLU A 76 -10.55 0.51 -19.75
CA GLU A 76 -10.42 -0.35 -20.94
C GLU A 76 -10.68 -1.83 -20.63
N MET A 77 -10.45 -2.28 -19.39
CA MET A 77 -10.86 -3.61 -18.92
C MET A 77 -12.38 -3.72 -18.65
N GLY A 78 -13.15 -2.66 -18.88
CA GLY A 78 -14.59 -2.62 -18.62
C GLY A 78 -14.96 -2.46 -17.13
N ARG A 79 -14.06 -1.90 -16.31
CA ARG A 79 -14.33 -1.55 -14.91
C ARG A 79 -14.41 -0.03 -14.74
N ARG A 80 -15.16 0.42 -13.75
CA ARG A 80 -15.15 1.83 -13.38
C ARG A 80 -13.83 2.14 -12.67
N SER A 81 -13.24 3.27 -12.99
CA SER A 81 -12.01 3.70 -12.32
C SER A 81 -11.83 5.22 -12.36
N MET A 82 -11.16 5.73 -11.35
CA MET A 82 -10.84 7.14 -11.17
C MET A 82 -9.51 7.26 -10.44
N ALA A 83 -8.72 8.29 -10.79
CA ALA A 83 -7.52 8.69 -10.07
C ALA A 83 -7.83 9.95 -9.26
N LEU A 84 -7.47 9.96 -7.98
CA LEU A 84 -7.71 11.09 -7.07
C LEU A 84 -6.44 11.45 -6.31
N LYS A 85 -6.15 12.75 -6.21
CA LYS A 85 -5.08 13.21 -5.32
C LYS A 85 -5.48 12.97 -3.87
N LEU A 86 -4.54 12.43 -3.08
CA LEU A 86 -4.74 12.16 -1.67
C LEU A 86 -3.43 12.22 -0.89
N ASP A 87 -3.35 13.14 0.06
CA ASP A 87 -2.38 13.10 1.14
C ASP A 87 -2.98 12.29 2.32
N VAL A 88 -2.49 11.07 2.55
CA VAL A 88 -2.98 10.21 3.63
C VAL A 88 -2.74 10.80 5.03
N THR A 89 -1.86 11.80 5.15
CA THR A 89 -1.59 12.50 6.41
C THR A 89 -2.64 13.55 6.75
N ASP A 90 -3.38 14.04 5.75
CA ASP A 90 -4.49 14.99 5.94
C ASP A 90 -5.81 14.26 6.19
N ARG A 91 -6.23 14.27 7.46
CA ARG A 91 -7.46 13.62 7.91
C ARG A 91 -8.73 14.15 7.27
N ALA A 92 -8.76 15.45 6.93
CA ALA A 92 -9.93 16.06 6.31
C ALA A 92 -10.00 15.64 4.83
N GLU A 93 -8.89 15.65 4.14
CA GLU A 93 -8.79 15.19 2.77
C GLU A 93 -9.12 13.72 2.64
N VAL A 94 -8.58 12.85 3.53
CA VAL A 94 -8.92 11.42 3.55
C VAL A 94 -10.42 11.21 3.68
N ARG A 95 -11.08 11.88 4.64
CA ARG A 95 -12.54 11.75 4.80
C ARG A 95 -13.30 12.21 3.57
N ARG A 96 -12.92 13.34 2.98
CA ARG A 96 -13.54 13.90 1.78
C ARG A 96 -13.42 12.94 0.59
N VAL A 97 -12.23 12.39 0.36
CA VAL A 97 -11.98 11.47 -0.75
C VAL A 97 -12.75 10.16 -0.57
N MET A 98 -12.75 9.57 0.63
CA MET A 98 -13.51 8.33 0.89
C MET A 98 -15.03 8.54 0.77
N ALA A 99 -15.56 9.70 1.17
CA ALA A 99 -16.97 10.06 0.97
C ALA A 99 -17.29 10.20 -0.53
N LEU A 100 -16.46 10.88 -1.30
CA LEU A 100 -16.60 11.00 -2.75
C LEU A 100 -16.63 9.62 -3.44
N VAL A 101 -15.73 8.72 -3.07
CA VAL A 101 -15.73 7.35 -3.60
C VAL A 101 -17.05 6.64 -3.30
N ARG A 102 -17.54 6.76 -2.05
CA ARG A 102 -18.83 6.16 -1.66
C ARG A 102 -20.00 6.73 -2.45
N GLU A 103 -19.99 8.03 -2.71
CA GLU A 103 -21.01 8.72 -3.49
C GLU A 103 -20.98 8.28 -4.96
N GLU A 104 -19.83 8.36 -5.61
CA GLU A 104 -19.66 8.09 -7.04
C GLU A 104 -19.81 6.62 -7.41
N PHE A 105 -19.30 5.69 -6.58
CA PHE A 105 -19.29 4.26 -6.87
C PHE A 105 -20.41 3.48 -6.20
N GLY A 106 -21.13 4.10 -5.25
CA GLY A 106 -22.23 3.46 -4.52
C GLY A 106 -21.81 2.58 -3.35
N SER A 107 -20.52 2.21 -3.25
CA SER A 107 -19.96 1.46 -2.13
C SER A 107 -18.47 1.76 -1.94
N LEU A 108 -17.91 1.32 -0.81
CA LEU A 108 -16.47 1.25 -0.56
C LEU A 108 -16.24 -0.04 0.22
N ASP A 109 -15.77 -1.07 -0.49
CA ASP A 109 -15.74 -2.45 0.00
C ASP A 109 -14.33 -2.91 0.39
N ILE A 110 -13.31 -2.44 -0.35
CA ILE A 110 -11.92 -2.89 -0.20
C ILE A 110 -11.02 -1.67 -0.03
N LEU A 111 -10.13 -1.71 0.95
CA LEU A 111 -9.08 -0.70 1.16
C LEU A 111 -7.71 -1.37 1.13
N ILE A 112 -6.84 -0.91 0.23
CA ILE A 112 -5.43 -1.28 0.19
C ILE A 112 -4.61 -0.08 0.67
N ASN A 113 -4.07 -0.17 1.88
CA ASN A 113 -3.17 0.81 2.45
C ASN A 113 -1.74 0.53 2.00
N ASN A 114 -1.39 1.03 0.81
CA ASN A 114 -0.07 0.85 0.21
C ASN A 114 0.80 2.12 0.32
N ALA A 115 0.23 3.32 0.41
CA ALA A 115 0.99 4.57 0.51
C ALA A 115 2.03 4.52 1.65
N ALA A 116 3.30 4.77 1.31
CA ALA A 116 4.42 4.76 2.25
C ALA A 116 5.62 5.54 1.71
N THR A 117 6.52 5.93 2.62
CA THR A 117 7.85 6.47 2.31
C THR A 117 8.93 5.53 2.81
N LEU A 118 10.00 5.38 2.01
CA LEU A 118 11.27 4.76 2.37
C LEU A 118 12.33 5.33 1.43
N ASP A 119 12.90 6.47 1.73
CA ASP A 119 13.88 7.14 0.90
C ASP A 119 15.17 7.52 1.65
N HIS A 120 15.26 7.15 2.91
CA HIS A 120 16.48 7.34 3.70
C HIS A 120 16.82 6.06 4.49
N VAL A 121 18.07 5.65 4.38
CA VAL A 121 18.64 4.51 5.11
C VAL A 121 19.90 5.00 5.78
N VAL A 122 19.83 5.25 7.10
CA VAL A 122 20.91 5.84 7.89
C VAL A 122 20.96 5.21 9.28
N GLN A 123 22.16 5.15 9.88
CA GLN A 123 22.33 4.68 11.25
C GLN A 123 21.67 5.67 12.23
N LEU A 124 21.30 5.18 13.42
CA LEU A 124 20.50 5.90 14.39
C LEU A 124 21.05 7.28 14.74
N GLU A 125 22.37 7.40 14.94
CA GLU A 125 23.05 8.64 15.27
C GLU A 125 22.97 9.73 14.18
N ASN A 126 22.65 9.34 12.94
CA ASN A 126 22.49 10.23 11.79
C ASN A 126 21.03 10.36 11.34
N GLN A 127 20.09 9.75 12.07
CA GLN A 127 18.66 9.85 11.77
C GLN A 127 18.17 11.28 12.05
N GLN A 128 17.58 11.92 11.04
CA GLN A 128 16.95 13.24 11.22
C GLN A 128 15.57 13.08 11.85
N ASP A 129 15.28 13.86 12.87
CA ASP A 129 14.01 13.79 13.60
C ASP A 129 12.81 14.09 12.70
N GLU A 130 12.94 15.02 11.76
CA GLU A 130 11.91 15.40 10.81
C GLU A 130 11.54 14.23 9.87
N LEU A 131 12.53 13.43 9.46
CA LEU A 131 12.30 12.25 8.61
C LEU A 131 11.68 11.10 9.40
N TRP A 132 12.06 10.94 10.67
CA TRP A 132 11.39 10.02 11.59
C TRP A 132 9.92 10.36 11.74
N GLU A 133 9.59 11.62 12.05
CA GLU A 133 8.22 12.09 12.20
C GLU A 133 7.42 11.98 10.89
N ARG A 134 8.04 12.29 9.74
CA ARG A 134 7.41 12.14 8.43
C ARG A 134 7.00 10.69 8.19
N ASP A 135 7.90 9.73 8.42
CA ASP A 135 7.61 8.32 8.22
C ASP A 135 6.49 7.82 9.14
N LEU A 136 6.48 8.23 10.41
CA LEU A 136 5.37 7.93 11.32
C LEU A 136 4.05 8.50 10.80
N ARG A 137 4.05 9.74 10.32
CA ARG A 137 2.84 10.38 9.79
C ARG A 137 2.33 9.70 8.54
N VAL A 138 3.19 9.38 7.59
CA VAL A 138 2.79 8.77 6.31
C VAL A 138 2.44 7.30 6.53
N ASN A 139 3.42 6.50 6.99
CA ASN A 139 3.32 5.04 6.93
C ASN A 139 2.36 4.46 7.98
N LEU A 140 2.27 5.08 9.16
CA LEU A 140 1.46 4.57 10.26
C LEU A 140 0.18 5.38 10.46
N THR A 141 0.30 6.70 10.68
CA THR A 141 -0.87 7.56 10.91
C THR A 141 -1.74 7.65 9.65
N GLY A 142 -1.13 7.70 8.46
CA GLY A 142 -1.86 7.68 7.18
C GLY A 142 -2.68 6.41 7.01
N THR A 143 -2.09 5.24 7.29
CA THR A 143 -2.81 3.96 7.29
C THR A 143 -4.00 3.98 8.26
N PHE A 144 -3.80 4.48 9.49
CA PHE A 144 -4.88 4.64 10.46
C PHE A 144 -5.98 5.59 9.98
N ASN A 145 -5.63 6.73 9.38
CA ASN A 145 -6.59 7.71 8.87
C ASN A 145 -7.50 7.09 7.80
N CYS A 146 -6.91 6.36 6.85
CA CYS A 146 -7.66 5.68 5.79
C CYS A 146 -8.57 4.58 6.35
N CYS A 147 -8.08 3.72 7.24
CA CYS A 147 -8.89 2.72 7.93
C CYS A 147 -10.09 3.35 8.64
N LYS A 148 -9.84 4.42 9.42
CA LYS A 148 -10.88 5.12 10.18
C LYS A 148 -11.95 5.74 9.27
N ALA A 149 -11.55 6.25 8.11
CA ALA A 149 -12.48 6.92 7.17
C ALA A 149 -13.41 5.93 6.46
N VAL A 150 -12.93 4.73 6.11
CA VAL A 150 -13.74 3.70 5.42
C VAL A 150 -14.61 2.89 6.38
N TRP A 151 -14.25 2.86 7.65
CA TRP A 151 -14.85 1.98 8.65
C TRP A 151 -16.36 2.10 8.79
N PRO A 152 -16.98 3.31 8.82
CA PRO A 152 -18.43 3.45 8.88
C PRO A 152 -19.14 2.83 7.68
N TYR A 153 -18.59 3.00 6.47
CA TYR A 153 -19.17 2.48 5.24
C TYR A 153 -19.15 0.96 5.18
N MET A 154 -18.02 0.34 5.56
CA MET A 154 -17.90 -1.11 5.65
C MET A 154 -18.82 -1.70 6.72
N LYS A 155 -18.98 -1.03 7.87
CA LYS A 155 -19.92 -1.44 8.92
C LYS A 155 -21.36 -1.38 8.45
N GLU A 156 -21.77 -0.28 7.81
CA GLU A 156 -23.12 -0.11 7.24
C GLU A 156 -23.43 -1.23 6.22
N ARG A 157 -22.42 -1.59 5.40
CA ARG A 157 -22.55 -2.65 4.39
C ARG A 157 -22.58 -4.05 4.98
N GLY A 158 -22.07 -4.26 6.20
CA GLY A 158 -21.85 -5.58 6.80
C GLY A 158 -20.84 -6.44 6.02
N TRP A 159 -19.92 -5.78 5.33
CA TRP A 159 -18.84 -6.41 4.56
C TRP A 159 -17.68 -5.44 4.35
N GLY A 160 -16.45 -5.91 4.50
CA GLY A 160 -15.26 -5.10 4.24
C GLY A 160 -13.99 -5.94 4.17
N ARG A 161 -13.01 -5.46 3.40
CA ARG A 161 -11.67 -6.05 3.31
C ARG A 161 -10.64 -4.93 3.40
N VAL A 162 -9.82 -4.96 4.44
CA VAL A 162 -8.70 -4.02 4.62
C VAL A 162 -7.41 -4.80 4.54
N ILE A 163 -6.53 -4.41 3.62
CA ILE A 163 -5.21 -4.99 3.46
C ILE A 163 -4.17 -3.88 3.67
N ASN A 164 -3.32 -4.05 4.67
CA ASN A 164 -2.27 -3.10 5.02
C ASN A 164 -0.92 -3.59 4.53
N MET A 165 -0.14 -2.71 3.88
CA MET A 165 1.22 -3.06 3.45
C MET A 165 2.20 -2.87 4.60
N ALA A 166 2.60 -3.99 5.22
CA ALA A 166 3.70 -4.06 6.16
C ALA A 166 5.05 -4.24 5.42
N SER A 167 5.99 -4.93 5.98
CA SER A 167 7.30 -5.27 5.38
C SER A 167 8.01 -6.30 6.24
N VAL A 168 8.92 -7.09 5.67
CA VAL A 168 9.89 -7.87 6.45
C VAL A 168 10.74 -7.00 7.37
N ALA A 169 10.95 -5.72 7.04
CA ALA A 169 11.59 -4.77 7.94
C ALA A 169 10.79 -4.54 9.24
N GLY A 170 9.46 -4.68 9.21
CA GLY A 170 8.61 -4.59 10.40
C GLY A 170 8.62 -5.84 11.28
N THR A 171 9.08 -6.97 10.78
CA THR A 171 9.16 -8.24 11.52
C THR A 171 10.58 -8.61 11.93
N LEU A 172 11.58 -8.32 11.08
CA LEU A 172 12.98 -8.69 11.27
C LEU A 172 13.86 -7.49 11.65
N GLY A 173 13.35 -6.27 11.49
CA GLY A 173 14.17 -5.06 11.49
C GLY A 173 14.91 -4.85 10.17
N GLY A 174 15.40 -3.63 9.95
CA GLY A 174 16.23 -3.25 8.82
C GLY A 174 17.39 -2.39 9.31
N PHE A 175 18.63 -2.74 8.93
CA PHE A 175 19.79 -1.92 9.28
C PHE A 175 19.64 -0.52 8.67
N GLY A 176 19.75 0.51 9.50
CA GLY A 176 19.57 1.90 9.09
C GLY A 176 18.13 2.30 8.76
N GLN A 177 17.13 1.51 9.13
CA GLN A 177 15.71 1.71 8.83
C GLN A 177 14.87 1.84 10.10
N ALA A 178 15.36 2.54 11.12
CA ALA A 178 14.70 2.62 12.43
C ALA A 178 13.25 3.11 12.31
N SER A 179 13.01 4.24 11.62
CA SER A 179 11.66 4.79 11.41
C SER A 179 10.77 3.86 10.60
N TYR A 180 11.27 3.38 9.46
CA TYR A 180 10.51 2.51 8.57
C TYR A 180 10.13 1.18 9.27
N SER A 181 11.09 0.52 9.90
CA SER A 181 10.84 -0.73 10.63
C SER A 181 9.81 -0.54 11.75
N THR A 182 9.92 0.56 12.51
CA THR A 182 8.97 0.90 13.57
C THR A 182 7.57 1.10 13.00
N THR A 183 7.43 1.86 11.89
CA THR A 183 6.11 2.10 11.29
C THR A 183 5.49 0.81 10.77
N LYS A 184 6.28 -0.05 10.11
CA LYS A 184 5.78 -1.32 9.54
C LYS A 184 5.45 -2.36 10.63
N ALA A 185 6.16 -2.35 11.76
CA ALA A 185 5.78 -3.10 12.95
C ALA A 185 4.47 -2.55 13.58
N GLY A 186 4.32 -1.23 13.65
CA GLY A 186 3.10 -0.58 14.11
C GLY A 186 1.87 -0.92 13.27
N VAL A 187 2.04 -1.01 11.94
CA VAL A 187 0.97 -1.46 11.02
C VAL A 187 0.50 -2.88 11.34
N LEU A 188 1.38 -3.79 11.77
CA LEU A 188 0.98 -5.13 12.20
C LEU A 188 0.15 -5.11 13.48
N GLY A 189 0.51 -4.24 14.44
CA GLY A 189 -0.29 -4.02 15.65
C GLY A 189 -1.68 -3.46 15.33
N LEU A 190 -1.74 -2.42 14.49
CA LEU A 190 -2.99 -1.83 14.00
C LEU A 190 -3.87 -2.88 13.30
N THR A 191 -3.29 -3.70 12.44
CA THR A 191 -3.98 -4.77 11.71
C THR A 191 -4.70 -5.72 12.66
N ARG A 192 -4.01 -6.20 13.71
CA ARG A 192 -4.58 -7.13 14.69
C ARG A 192 -5.72 -6.51 15.49
N SER A 193 -5.56 -5.27 15.95
CA SER A 193 -6.62 -4.57 16.70
C SER A 193 -7.86 -4.37 15.85
N LEU A 194 -7.71 -3.89 14.61
CA LEU A 194 -8.85 -3.69 13.71
C LEU A 194 -9.50 -5.00 13.26
N ALA A 195 -8.74 -6.09 13.15
CA ALA A 195 -9.29 -7.42 12.87
C ALA A 195 -10.28 -7.88 13.95
N LEU A 196 -9.93 -7.67 15.24
CA LEU A 196 -10.81 -7.97 16.36
C LEU A 196 -12.10 -7.12 16.34
N GLU A 197 -11.98 -5.83 16.06
CA GLU A 197 -13.11 -4.90 15.99
C GLU A 197 -14.02 -5.18 14.79
N GLY A 198 -13.42 -5.55 13.64
CA GLY A 198 -14.12 -5.74 12.37
C GLY A 198 -14.89 -7.04 12.26
N ALA A 199 -14.44 -8.10 12.92
CA ALA A 199 -14.96 -9.47 12.75
C ALA A 199 -16.48 -9.58 12.88
N ARG A 200 -17.08 -8.96 13.91
CA ARG A 200 -18.54 -8.94 14.13
C ARG A 200 -19.34 -8.21 13.05
N HIS A 201 -18.66 -7.45 12.18
CA HIS A 201 -19.24 -6.73 11.05
C HIS A 201 -18.87 -7.34 9.71
N ASN A 202 -18.32 -8.59 9.68
CA ASN A 202 -17.83 -9.26 8.49
C ASN A 202 -16.74 -8.44 7.75
N ILE A 203 -15.95 -7.67 8.51
CA ILE A 203 -14.80 -6.95 8.01
C ILE A 203 -13.54 -7.73 8.39
N THR A 204 -12.75 -8.16 7.39
CA THR A 204 -11.43 -8.73 7.64
C THR A 204 -10.35 -7.67 7.48
N VAL A 205 -9.35 -7.71 8.33
CA VAL A 205 -8.19 -6.82 8.27
C VAL A 205 -6.93 -7.66 8.32
N ASN A 206 -6.14 -7.63 7.26
CA ASN A 206 -4.92 -8.41 7.13
C ASN A 206 -3.75 -7.52 6.71
N ALA A 207 -2.54 -8.00 6.87
CA ALA A 207 -1.35 -7.35 6.37
C ALA A 207 -0.63 -8.25 5.36
N ILE A 208 -0.13 -7.66 4.28
CA ILE A 208 0.91 -8.28 3.46
C ILE A 208 2.26 -7.86 4.03
N VAL A 209 3.20 -8.80 4.05
CA VAL A 209 4.59 -8.58 4.49
C VAL A 209 5.51 -8.89 3.30
N PRO A 210 5.74 -7.90 2.40
CA PRO A 210 6.63 -8.08 1.27
C PRO A 210 8.07 -8.28 1.72
N GLY A 211 8.80 -9.14 0.99
CA GLY A 211 10.25 -9.20 1.01
C GLY A 211 10.88 -8.22 0.02
N ILE A 212 11.81 -8.72 -0.78
CA ILE A 212 12.48 -7.96 -1.82
C ILE A 212 11.67 -8.09 -3.11
N ILE A 213 11.10 -6.99 -3.57
CA ILE A 213 10.22 -6.94 -4.75
C ILE A 213 10.82 -5.99 -5.79
N ASN A 214 10.81 -6.41 -7.06
CA ASN A 214 11.37 -5.72 -8.22
C ASN A 214 10.52 -4.50 -8.63
N THR A 215 10.52 -3.45 -7.80
CA THR A 215 9.85 -2.17 -8.09
C THR A 215 10.85 -1.16 -8.67
N GLU A 216 10.33 -0.04 -9.20
CA GLU A 216 11.16 1.09 -9.65
C GLU A 216 12.07 1.57 -8.52
N ALA A 217 11.53 1.74 -7.31
CA ALA A 217 12.30 2.16 -6.14
C ALA A 217 13.43 1.18 -5.78
N PHE A 218 13.18 -0.14 -5.88
CA PHE A 218 14.21 -1.15 -5.65
C PHE A 218 15.33 -1.08 -6.70
N ARG A 219 14.98 -0.93 -7.98
CA ARG A 219 15.97 -0.83 -9.07
C ARG A 219 16.88 0.40 -8.97
N MET A 220 16.40 1.48 -8.33
CA MET A 220 17.20 2.68 -8.06
C MET A 220 18.20 2.50 -6.91
N GLY A 221 18.05 1.47 -6.09
CA GLY A 221 18.91 1.21 -4.95
C GLY A 221 20.33 0.82 -5.36
N ASN A 222 21.23 0.75 -4.35
CA ASN A 222 22.61 0.34 -4.58
C ASN A 222 22.67 -1.13 -5.03
N ALA A 223 23.27 -1.39 -6.20
CA ALA A 223 23.31 -2.71 -6.83
C ALA A 223 23.93 -3.81 -5.93
N LYS A 224 25.03 -3.50 -5.20
CA LYS A 224 25.66 -4.44 -4.27
C LYS A 224 24.75 -4.76 -3.06
N MET A 225 24.01 -3.76 -2.59
CA MET A 225 23.06 -3.97 -1.50
C MET A 225 21.87 -4.79 -2.00
N ASN A 226 21.35 -4.49 -3.18
CA ASN A 226 20.26 -5.24 -3.81
C ASN A 226 20.67 -6.72 -3.99
N GLU A 227 21.86 -7.00 -4.50
CA GLU A 227 22.38 -8.35 -4.63
C GLU A 227 22.48 -9.09 -3.28
N ARG A 228 23.00 -8.43 -2.24
CA ARG A 228 23.05 -9.01 -0.89
C ARG A 228 21.66 -9.34 -0.35
N MET A 229 20.67 -8.46 -0.57
CA MET A 229 19.30 -8.70 -0.15
C MET A 229 18.65 -9.86 -0.93
N ILE A 230 18.85 -9.92 -2.25
CA ILE A 230 18.39 -11.02 -3.10
C ILE A 230 18.99 -12.36 -2.63
N ASN A 231 20.29 -12.37 -2.34
CA ASN A 231 20.99 -13.57 -1.87
C ASN A 231 20.51 -14.09 -0.51
N ARG A 232 19.76 -13.30 0.25
CA ARG A 232 19.10 -13.75 1.50
C ARG A 232 17.73 -14.39 1.25
N THR A 233 17.12 -14.22 0.09
CA THR A 233 15.89 -14.92 -0.22
C THR A 233 16.17 -16.40 -0.53
N ALA A 234 15.25 -17.29 -0.14
CA ALA A 234 15.37 -18.72 -0.48
C ALA A 234 15.29 -18.95 -2.00
N PHE A 235 14.52 -18.11 -2.70
CA PHE A 235 14.41 -18.17 -4.17
C PHE A 235 15.58 -17.56 -4.93
N ARG A 236 16.52 -16.86 -4.28
CA ARG A 236 17.66 -16.19 -4.89
C ARG A 236 17.30 -15.25 -6.05
N ARG A 237 16.11 -14.69 -6.01
CA ARG A 237 15.61 -13.66 -6.91
C ARG A 237 14.65 -12.73 -6.17
N PRO A 238 14.45 -11.50 -6.65
CA PRO A 238 13.34 -10.68 -6.16
C PRO A 238 12.00 -11.32 -6.56
N GLY A 239 10.94 -11.01 -5.81
CA GLY A 239 9.58 -11.19 -6.26
C GLY A 239 9.19 -10.10 -7.25
N GLU A 240 8.11 -10.31 -7.99
CA GLU A 240 7.52 -9.30 -8.87
C GLU A 240 6.31 -8.64 -8.17
N PRO A 241 5.92 -7.41 -8.56
CA PRO A 241 4.73 -6.75 -8.02
C PRO A 241 3.47 -7.61 -8.10
N GLU A 242 3.35 -8.45 -9.12
CA GLU A 242 2.25 -9.37 -9.34
C GLU A 242 2.17 -10.46 -8.25
N ASP A 243 3.30 -10.87 -7.65
CA ASP A 243 3.31 -11.83 -6.54
C ASP A 243 2.57 -11.26 -5.33
N ILE A 244 2.73 -9.96 -5.07
CA ILE A 244 2.03 -9.22 -4.02
C ILE A 244 0.55 -9.06 -4.38
N ALA A 245 0.27 -8.59 -5.60
CA ALA A 245 -1.08 -8.30 -6.06
C ALA A 245 -1.97 -9.55 -6.06
N ASN A 246 -1.43 -10.72 -6.41
CA ASN A 246 -2.17 -11.99 -6.33
C ASN A 246 -2.58 -12.35 -4.91
N ALA A 247 -1.70 -12.14 -3.92
CA ALA A 247 -2.00 -12.35 -2.51
C ALA A 247 -3.08 -11.36 -2.02
N ILE A 248 -3.02 -10.10 -2.47
CA ILE A 248 -4.03 -9.07 -2.17
C ILE A 248 -5.40 -9.48 -2.74
N VAL A 249 -5.48 -9.89 -4.00
CA VAL A 249 -6.74 -10.35 -4.63
C VAL A 249 -7.34 -11.52 -3.84
N PHE A 250 -6.52 -12.48 -3.41
CA PHE A 250 -6.97 -13.59 -2.58
C PHE A 250 -7.55 -13.09 -1.25
N LEU A 251 -6.80 -12.26 -0.49
CA LEU A 251 -7.26 -11.73 0.80
C LEU A 251 -8.48 -10.81 0.68
N ALA A 252 -8.65 -10.12 -0.45
CA ALA A 252 -9.80 -9.28 -0.73
C ALA A 252 -11.06 -10.06 -1.10
N SER A 253 -10.94 -11.34 -1.46
CA SER A 253 -12.04 -12.18 -1.92
C SER A 253 -12.76 -12.91 -0.77
N ASP A 254 -13.91 -13.50 -1.09
CA ASP A 254 -14.63 -14.36 -0.17
C ASP A 254 -13.94 -15.71 0.09
N ASN A 255 -12.92 -16.08 -0.71
CA ASN A 255 -12.08 -17.24 -0.45
C ASN A 255 -11.25 -17.09 0.84
N ALA A 256 -11.00 -15.83 1.27
CA ALA A 256 -10.29 -15.51 2.50
C ALA A 256 -11.22 -15.01 3.64
N LYS A 257 -12.54 -15.22 3.54
CA LYS A 257 -13.52 -14.65 4.49
C LYS A 257 -13.32 -15.04 5.96
N TYR A 258 -12.57 -16.10 6.24
CA TYR A 258 -12.24 -16.56 7.59
C TYR A 258 -10.78 -16.28 7.98
N ILE A 259 -10.08 -15.46 7.19
CA ILE A 259 -8.69 -15.02 7.43
C ILE A 259 -8.73 -13.57 7.87
N THR A 260 -8.36 -13.29 9.13
CA THR A 260 -8.28 -11.93 9.66
C THR A 260 -7.17 -11.83 10.72
N GLY A 261 -6.51 -10.68 10.81
CA GLY A 261 -5.42 -10.39 11.74
C GLY A 261 -4.08 -11.02 11.36
N VAL A 262 -3.95 -11.62 10.17
CA VAL A 262 -2.72 -12.30 9.77
C VAL A 262 -1.72 -11.37 9.09
N PRO A 263 -0.42 -11.52 9.40
CA PRO A 263 0.67 -11.03 8.57
C PRO A 263 1.02 -12.10 7.53
N LEU A 264 0.59 -11.94 6.28
CA LEU A 264 0.90 -12.87 5.20
C LEU A 264 2.23 -12.50 4.57
N ASN A 265 3.26 -13.32 4.78
CA ASN A 265 4.57 -13.16 4.17
C ASN A 265 4.51 -13.51 2.68
N VAL A 266 4.93 -12.55 1.84
CA VAL A 266 5.17 -12.72 0.40
C VAL A 266 6.61 -12.24 0.14
N SER A 267 7.57 -13.05 0.55
CA SER A 267 8.92 -12.60 0.86
C SER A 267 10.02 -13.44 0.19
N GLY A 268 9.63 -14.50 -0.53
CA GLY A 268 10.61 -15.43 -1.07
C GLY A 268 11.43 -16.17 0.00
N GLY A 269 10.89 -16.26 1.23
CA GLY A 269 11.51 -16.97 2.35
C GLY A 269 12.70 -16.24 2.97
N ILE A 270 12.80 -14.92 2.85
CA ILE A 270 13.91 -14.12 3.42
C ILE A 270 13.97 -14.20 4.95
N GLU A 271 12.84 -14.49 5.59
CA GLU A 271 12.73 -14.69 7.04
C GLU A 271 13.15 -16.07 7.52
N LEU A 272 13.38 -17.02 6.62
CA LEU A 272 13.77 -18.36 6.97
C LEU A 272 15.29 -18.42 7.20
N PHE A 273 15.70 -19.28 8.14
CA PHE A 273 17.10 -19.54 8.35
C PHE A 273 17.62 -20.48 7.25
N THR A 274 18.73 -20.09 6.58
CA THR A 274 19.42 -20.92 5.60
C THR A 274 20.80 -21.26 6.11
N PHE A 275 21.19 -22.53 6.02
CA PHE A 275 22.52 -23.01 6.37
C PHE A 275 23.55 -22.68 5.28
#